data_56cc78ac8cab0c8d007799576fe2e333
#
_entry.id   56cc78ac8cab0c8d007799576fe2e333
#
_cell.length_a   1.000
_cell.length_b   1.000
_cell.length_c   1.000
_cell.angle_alpha   90.00
_cell.angle_beta   90.00
_cell.angle_gamma   90.00
#
_symmetry.space_group_name_H-M   'P 1'
#
loop_
_entity.id
_entity.type
_entity.pdbx_description
1 polymer ?
#
loop_
_entity_poly.entity_id
_entity_poly.type
_entity_poly.pdbx_seq_one_letter_code
_entity_poly.pdbx_strand_id
1 'polypeptide(L)'
;MRQTLFLLICFLTLLGSARAEPVKVFCAEALWCDLAEALGGSAVSTTSILTSPRIDPHDFQVTPDMARKLADSNIVLMMGGHYDDWVSPLLAAQPSASRHVISVASLAGLAPNDNPHLFDDPEAVKRLVAALSTELAARLPGDAMSIKARQNDMDAVIAAFSDRLKKLRPQTQGMKIAVAEPVGGPLLQALGIEVVDPEFALAAMNHDDPAPRDVARLEDALRDRQVRILIVNPAVRSPSLARIEALARASHVTVVSFDEFPESGQSWQDWMKARLDRLVAALGVHG
;
A
#
# COMPACT_ATOMS: atom_id res chain seq x y z
N MET A 1 -11.33 5.19 -82.97
CA MET A 1 -11.68 5.86 -81.69
C MET A 1 -11.56 4.77 -80.60
N ARG A 2 -10.46 4.76 -79.88
CA ARG A 2 -10.23 3.84 -78.72
C ARG A 2 -10.34 4.66 -77.41
N GLN A 3 -11.38 4.40 -76.64
CA GLN A 3 -11.52 4.96 -75.30
C GLN A 3 -10.69 4.12 -74.31
N THR A 4 -9.69 4.72 -73.75
CA THR A 4 -8.87 4.17 -72.65
C THR A 4 -9.56 4.55 -71.34
N LEU A 5 -10.14 3.56 -70.67
CA LEU A 5 -10.74 3.68 -69.35
C LEU A 5 -9.64 3.63 -68.26
N PHE A 6 -9.33 4.76 -67.59
CA PHE A 6 -8.43 4.82 -66.45
C PHE A 6 -9.17 4.33 -65.19
N LEU A 7 -8.83 3.12 -64.71
CA LEU A 7 -9.26 2.63 -63.39
C LEU A 7 -8.37 3.26 -62.30
N LEU A 8 -8.94 4.20 -61.59
CA LEU A 8 -8.30 4.78 -60.39
C LEU A 8 -8.53 3.83 -59.21
N ILE A 9 -7.54 2.98 -58.88
CA ILE A 9 -7.57 2.09 -57.72
C ILE A 9 -7.23 2.96 -56.51
N CYS A 10 -8.25 3.33 -55.71
CA CYS A 10 -8.08 3.91 -54.39
C CYS A 10 -7.54 2.85 -53.40
N PHE A 11 -6.24 2.86 -53.15
CA PHE A 11 -5.64 2.07 -52.07
C PHE A 11 -5.98 2.75 -50.74
N LEU A 12 -7.11 2.35 -50.12
CA LEU A 12 -7.38 2.66 -48.73
C LEU A 12 -6.35 1.91 -47.89
N THR A 13 -5.25 2.54 -47.53
CA THR A 13 -4.35 2.06 -46.48
C THR A 13 -5.11 2.12 -45.15
N LEU A 14 -5.62 0.99 -44.71
CA LEU A 14 -6.00 0.76 -43.32
C LEU A 14 -4.74 0.93 -42.46
N LEU A 15 -4.44 2.16 -42.04
CA LEU A 15 -3.53 2.44 -40.94
C LEU A 15 -4.20 1.88 -39.68
N GLY A 16 -4.10 0.59 -39.49
CA GLY A 16 -4.32 0.00 -38.18
C GLY A 16 -3.38 0.71 -37.21
N SER A 17 -3.95 1.49 -36.27
CA SER A 17 -3.17 2.07 -35.18
C SER A 17 -2.48 0.91 -34.47
N ALA A 18 -1.20 0.70 -34.73
CA ALA A 18 -0.38 -0.20 -33.95
C ALA A 18 -0.45 0.33 -32.52
N ARG A 19 -1.25 -0.36 -31.66
CA ARG A 19 -1.32 -0.03 -30.25
C ARG A 19 0.05 -0.26 -29.67
N ALA A 20 0.65 0.74 -29.04
CA ALA A 20 1.92 0.61 -28.36
C ALA A 20 1.83 -0.55 -27.35
N GLU A 21 2.93 -1.28 -27.18
CA GLU A 21 3.00 -2.33 -26.15
C GLU A 21 2.69 -1.71 -24.77
N PRO A 22 1.86 -2.36 -23.95
CA PRO A 22 1.54 -1.83 -22.63
C PRO A 22 2.80 -1.64 -21.77
N VAL A 23 2.85 -0.58 -20.98
CA VAL A 23 3.92 -0.37 -20.00
C VAL A 23 3.81 -1.45 -18.92
N LYS A 24 4.89 -2.23 -18.76
CA LYS A 24 4.95 -3.33 -17.80
C LYS A 24 5.32 -2.80 -16.43
N VAL A 25 4.44 -2.98 -15.45
CA VAL A 25 4.61 -2.53 -14.07
C VAL A 25 4.72 -3.73 -13.15
N PHE A 26 5.83 -3.86 -12.47
CA PHE A 26 6.03 -4.82 -11.39
C PHE A 26 5.72 -4.15 -10.06
N CYS A 27 4.88 -4.77 -9.24
CA CYS A 27 4.51 -4.25 -7.93
C CYS A 27 4.89 -5.27 -6.85
N ALA A 28 5.58 -4.82 -5.82
CA ALA A 28 5.84 -5.65 -4.66
C ALA A 28 4.52 -6.10 -4.03
N GLU A 29 3.60 -5.18 -3.78
CA GLU A 29 2.26 -5.43 -3.24
C GLU A 29 1.16 -5.18 -4.29
N ALA A 30 0.08 -5.97 -4.26
CA ALA A 30 -1.05 -5.86 -5.18
C ALA A 30 -1.67 -4.46 -5.21
N LEU A 31 -1.73 -3.80 -4.05
CA LEU A 31 -2.26 -2.45 -3.92
C LEU A 31 -1.62 -1.44 -4.89
N TRP A 32 -0.31 -1.52 -5.09
CA TRP A 32 0.39 -0.63 -6.02
C TRP A 32 0.04 -0.93 -7.48
N CYS A 33 -0.22 -2.19 -7.79
CA CYS A 33 -0.71 -2.58 -9.12
C CYS A 33 -2.12 -2.06 -9.38
N ASP A 34 -3.03 -2.16 -8.40
CA ASP A 34 -4.39 -1.62 -8.52
C ASP A 34 -4.36 -0.10 -8.79
N LEU A 35 -3.47 0.63 -8.12
CA LEU A 35 -3.26 2.07 -8.39
C LEU A 35 -2.67 2.31 -9.80
N ALA A 36 -1.74 1.48 -10.25
CA ALA A 36 -1.17 1.58 -11.59
C ALA A 36 -2.21 1.32 -12.68
N GLU A 37 -3.05 0.32 -12.50
CA GLU A 37 -4.16 0.00 -13.41
C GLU A 37 -5.22 1.10 -13.41
N ALA A 38 -5.55 1.65 -12.25
CA ALA A 38 -6.47 2.78 -12.14
C ALA A 38 -5.96 4.02 -12.88
N LEU A 39 -4.64 4.29 -12.88
CA LEU A 39 -4.02 5.40 -13.61
C LEU A 39 -3.82 5.10 -15.09
N GLY A 40 -3.25 3.95 -15.44
CA GLY A 40 -2.82 3.61 -16.79
C GLY A 40 -3.93 3.00 -17.65
N GLY A 41 -4.94 2.39 -17.03
CA GLY A 41 -5.98 1.64 -17.72
C GLY A 41 -5.39 0.52 -18.59
N SER A 42 -5.92 0.34 -19.80
CA SER A 42 -5.44 -0.70 -20.72
C SER A 42 -4.08 -0.44 -21.36
N ALA A 43 -3.42 0.68 -21.04
CA ALA A 43 -2.09 1.01 -21.52
C ALA A 43 -0.97 0.51 -20.57
N VAL A 44 -1.32 -0.10 -19.44
CA VAL A 44 -0.39 -0.78 -18.54
C VAL A 44 -0.69 -2.27 -18.45
N SER A 45 0.34 -3.04 -18.11
CA SER A 45 0.22 -4.47 -17.78
C SER A 45 0.96 -4.69 -16.47
N THR A 46 0.25 -5.11 -15.45
CA THR A 46 0.77 -5.21 -14.08
C THR A 46 1.16 -6.65 -13.74
N THR A 47 2.13 -6.78 -12.84
CA THR A 47 2.50 -8.05 -12.21
C THR A 47 2.73 -7.80 -10.72
N SER A 48 1.82 -8.31 -9.91
CA SER A 48 1.89 -8.24 -8.45
C SER A 48 2.54 -9.50 -7.86
N ILE A 49 3.27 -9.35 -6.79
CA ILE A 49 3.91 -10.47 -6.07
C ILE A 49 3.13 -10.80 -4.80
N LEU A 50 2.98 -9.85 -3.88
CA LEU A 50 2.18 -10.05 -2.67
C LEU A 50 0.72 -9.74 -3.00
N THR A 51 -0.08 -10.82 -3.13
CA THR A 51 -1.49 -10.74 -3.56
C THR A 51 -2.49 -11.11 -2.47
N SER A 52 -2.00 -11.53 -1.31
CA SER A 52 -2.85 -11.94 -0.19
C SER A 52 -2.39 -11.29 1.11
N PRO A 53 -3.28 -10.59 1.83
CA PRO A 53 -2.96 -9.95 3.10
C PRO A 53 -2.62 -10.93 4.23
N ARG A 54 -2.55 -12.22 3.95
CA ARG A 54 -2.10 -13.28 4.87
C ARG A 54 -0.62 -13.60 4.73
N ILE A 55 0.08 -12.95 3.82
CA ILE A 55 1.52 -13.07 3.62
C ILE A 55 2.17 -11.88 4.30
N ASP A 56 3.14 -12.17 5.17
CA ASP A 56 3.96 -11.15 5.82
C ASP A 56 5.00 -10.63 4.83
N PRO A 57 4.99 -9.33 4.49
CA PRO A 57 5.95 -8.76 3.56
C PRO A 57 7.36 -8.65 4.12
N HIS A 58 7.52 -8.59 5.45
CA HIS A 58 8.82 -8.48 6.11
C HIS A 58 9.60 -9.79 6.11
N ASP A 59 8.92 -10.95 6.04
CA ASP A 59 9.53 -12.30 5.98
C ASP A 59 9.22 -13.02 4.66
N PHE A 60 9.21 -12.27 3.55
CA PHE A 60 8.88 -12.84 2.25
C PHE A 60 10.11 -13.36 1.51
N GLN A 61 10.02 -14.57 0.94
CA GLN A 61 11.10 -15.20 0.19
C GLN A 61 10.85 -15.17 -1.31
N VAL A 62 11.87 -14.71 -2.03
CA VAL A 62 11.81 -14.57 -3.49
C VAL A 62 12.05 -15.89 -4.21
N THR A 63 11.48 -16.00 -5.43
CA THR A 63 11.69 -17.12 -6.33
C THR A 63 12.36 -16.68 -7.63
N PRO A 64 13.00 -17.61 -8.40
CA PRO A 64 13.54 -17.28 -9.70
C PRO A 64 12.52 -16.73 -10.72
N ASP A 65 11.24 -17.09 -10.56
CA ASP A 65 10.16 -16.57 -11.39
C ASP A 65 9.91 -15.08 -11.15
N MET A 66 9.95 -14.65 -9.90
CA MET A 66 9.83 -13.23 -9.54
C MET A 66 10.97 -12.40 -10.13
N ALA A 67 12.19 -12.92 -10.10
CA ALA A 67 13.34 -12.27 -10.74
C ALA A 67 13.13 -12.08 -12.25
N ARG A 68 12.57 -13.07 -12.95
CA ARG A 68 12.25 -12.95 -14.39
C ARG A 68 11.16 -11.90 -14.63
N LYS A 69 10.10 -11.89 -13.83
CA LYS A 69 9.01 -10.90 -13.92
C LYS A 69 9.50 -9.48 -13.69
N LEU A 70 10.37 -9.29 -12.69
CA LEU A 70 11.01 -7.99 -12.45
C LEU A 70 11.92 -7.58 -13.60
N ALA A 71 12.71 -8.53 -14.17
CA ALA A 71 13.60 -8.26 -15.30
C ALA A 71 12.86 -7.70 -16.52
N ASP A 72 11.64 -8.16 -16.77
CA ASP A 72 10.78 -7.76 -17.89
C ASP A 72 10.01 -6.45 -17.66
N SER A 73 10.11 -5.84 -16.47
CA SER A 73 9.35 -4.63 -16.12
C SER A 73 9.98 -3.33 -16.58
N ASN A 74 9.14 -2.35 -16.90
CA ASN A 74 9.54 -0.97 -17.19
C ASN A 74 9.53 -0.08 -15.92
N ILE A 75 8.59 -0.36 -15.02
CA ILE A 75 8.41 0.34 -13.76
C ILE A 75 8.37 -0.71 -12.64
N VAL A 76 9.00 -0.42 -11.52
CA VAL A 76 8.88 -1.18 -10.27
C VAL A 76 8.28 -0.26 -9.22
N LEU A 77 7.19 -0.71 -8.59
CA LEU A 77 6.58 -0.07 -7.44
C LEU A 77 6.84 -0.89 -6.20
N MET A 78 7.36 -0.25 -5.17
CA MET A 78 7.67 -0.87 -3.89
C MET A 78 7.43 0.09 -2.74
N MET A 79 7.17 -0.45 -1.56
CA MET A 79 7.09 0.36 -0.34
C MET A 79 8.46 0.94 0.00
N GLY A 80 9.48 0.11 0.13
CA GLY A 80 10.78 0.50 0.68
C GLY A 80 10.76 0.70 2.19
N GLY A 81 11.81 1.32 2.76
CA GLY A 81 11.87 1.61 4.19
C GLY A 81 11.84 0.35 5.07
N HIS A 82 12.49 -0.71 4.64
CA HIS A 82 12.55 -2.03 5.30
C HIS A 82 11.21 -2.80 5.32
N TYR A 83 10.24 -2.41 4.49
CA TYR A 83 8.99 -3.14 4.38
C TYR A 83 9.10 -4.36 3.43
N ASP A 84 9.69 -4.16 2.26
CA ASP A 84 9.81 -5.13 1.18
C ASP A 84 11.28 -5.27 0.73
N ASP A 85 12.19 -5.43 1.68
CA ASP A 85 13.65 -5.48 1.46
C ASP A 85 14.09 -6.57 0.46
N TRP A 86 13.26 -7.62 0.27
CA TRP A 86 13.45 -8.67 -0.71
C TRP A 86 13.47 -8.17 -2.17
N VAL A 87 12.94 -6.97 -2.46
CA VAL A 87 12.95 -6.38 -3.81
C VAL A 87 14.36 -5.90 -4.18
N SER A 88 15.11 -5.35 -3.23
CA SER A 88 16.42 -4.74 -3.47
C SER A 88 17.46 -5.72 -4.07
N PRO A 89 17.63 -6.96 -3.59
CA PRO A 89 18.50 -7.95 -4.21
C PRO A 89 18.08 -8.32 -5.64
N LEU A 90 16.78 -8.36 -5.93
CA LEU A 90 16.28 -8.62 -7.28
C LEU A 90 16.66 -7.49 -8.25
N LEU A 91 16.52 -6.24 -7.82
CA LEU A 91 16.91 -5.07 -8.60
C LEU A 91 18.42 -5.06 -8.86
N ALA A 92 19.23 -5.37 -7.84
CA ALA A 92 20.68 -5.44 -7.95
C ALA A 92 21.15 -6.56 -8.90
N ALA A 93 20.47 -7.71 -8.89
CA ALA A 93 20.76 -8.84 -9.77
C ALA A 93 20.32 -8.60 -11.24
N GLN A 94 19.43 -7.66 -11.48
CA GLN A 94 18.82 -7.37 -12.78
C GLN A 94 18.89 -5.86 -13.11
N PRO A 95 20.09 -5.27 -13.22
CA PRO A 95 20.22 -3.83 -13.49
C PRO A 95 19.66 -3.48 -14.87
N SER A 96 18.92 -2.37 -14.96
CA SER A 96 18.36 -1.87 -16.21
C SER A 96 18.29 -0.35 -16.19
N ALA A 97 18.90 0.31 -17.15
CA ALA A 97 18.89 1.77 -17.30
C ALA A 97 17.52 2.31 -17.75
N SER A 98 16.67 1.47 -18.35
CA SER A 98 15.33 1.84 -18.81
C SER A 98 14.23 1.61 -17.77
N ARG A 99 14.54 0.91 -16.67
CA ARG A 99 13.59 0.65 -15.59
C ARG A 99 13.56 1.80 -14.60
N HIS A 100 12.36 2.28 -14.29
CA HIS A 100 12.16 3.26 -13.24
C HIS A 100 11.68 2.57 -11.95
N VAL A 101 12.35 2.83 -10.84
CA VAL A 101 11.95 2.30 -9.52
C VAL A 101 11.32 3.43 -8.72
N ILE A 102 10.10 3.24 -8.27
CA ILE A 102 9.36 4.17 -7.43
C ILE A 102 9.18 3.52 -6.06
N SER A 103 9.86 4.06 -5.05
CA SER A 103 9.73 3.67 -3.65
C SER A 103 8.86 4.69 -2.92
N VAL A 104 7.78 4.23 -2.28
CA VAL A 104 6.88 5.08 -1.50
C VAL A 104 7.60 5.72 -0.33
N ALA A 105 8.44 4.96 0.37
CA ALA A 105 9.25 5.45 1.49
C ALA A 105 10.19 6.59 1.05
N SER A 106 10.84 6.44 -0.12
CA SER A 106 11.70 7.49 -0.68
C SER A 106 10.92 8.75 -1.04
N LEU A 107 9.75 8.61 -1.65
CA LEU A 107 8.87 9.74 -1.99
C LEU A 107 8.34 10.46 -0.75
N ALA A 108 8.07 9.72 0.32
CA ALA A 108 7.62 10.27 1.60
C ALA A 108 8.76 10.94 2.39
N GLY A 109 10.02 10.62 2.08
CA GLY A 109 11.16 11.05 2.88
C GLY A 109 11.22 10.33 4.23
N LEU A 110 10.82 9.04 4.27
CA LEU A 110 10.80 8.24 5.48
C LEU A 110 12.20 8.16 6.08
N ALA A 111 12.31 8.46 7.38
CA ALA A 111 13.58 8.33 8.08
C ALA A 111 13.88 6.86 8.43
N PRO A 112 15.16 6.49 8.58
CA PRO A 112 15.52 5.16 9.07
C PRO A 112 14.83 4.86 10.40
N ASN A 113 14.27 3.67 10.54
CA ASN A 113 13.52 3.18 11.71
C ASN A 113 12.13 3.82 11.94
N ASP A 114 11.66 4.69 11.03
CA ASP A 114 10.25 5.09 11.05
C ASP A 114 9.35 3.95 10.57
N ASN A 115 8.07 4.05 10.92
CA ASN A 115 7.07 3.07 10.52
C ASN A 115 6.85 3.04 9.00
N PRO A 116 7.14 1.92 8.30
CA PRO A 116 7.06 1.86 6.84
C PRO A 116 5.65 1.64 6.27
N HIS A 117 4.61 1.48 7.11
CA HIS A 117 3.24 1.21 6.65
C HIS A 117 2.58 2.45 6.00
N LEU A 118 3.23 2.99 4.95
CA LEU A 118 2.84 4.27 4.32
C LEU A 118 1.59 4.18 3.43
N PHE A 119 1.06 2.99 3.18
CA PHE A 119 -0.26 2.84 2.57
C PHE A 119 -1.39 3.42 3.44
N ASP A 120 -1.14 3.57 4.74
CA ASP A 120 -2.03 4.21 5.71
C ASP A 120 -1.89 5.75 5.75
N ASP A 121 -0.90 6.31 5.05
CA ASP A 121 -0.68 7.75 4.92
C ASP A 121 -1.25 8.27 3.59
N PRO A 122 -2.38 9.00 3.58
CA PRO A 122 -2.95 9.55 2.36
C PRO A 122 -1.99 10.45 1.58
N GLU A 123 -1.09 11.16 2.27
CA GLU A 123 -0.14 12.05 1.60
C GLU A 123 0.98 11.26 0.90
N ALA A 124 1.44 10.15 1.49
CA ALA A 124 2.39 9.25 0.84
C ALA A 124 1.77 8.60 -0.42
N VAL A 125 0.54 8.13 -0.32
CA VAL A 125 -0.20 7.57 -1.47
C VAL A 125 -0.40 8.62 -2.56
N LYS A 126 -0.73 9.86 -2.20
CA LYS A 126 -0.85 10.98 -3.15
C LYS A 126 0.47 11.25 -3.89
N ARG A 127 1.60 11.22 -3.19
CA ARG A 127 2.93 11.38 -3.81
C ARG A 127 3.24 10.25 -4.78
N LEU A 128 2.91 9.00 -4.42
CA LEU A 128 3.03 7.86 -5.33
C LEU A 128 2.18 8.06 -6.59
N VAL A 129 0.90 8.42 -6.44
CA VAL A 129 -0.03 8.67 -7.56
C VAL A 129 0.52 9.73 -8.49
N ALA A 130 1.06 10.84 -7.97
CA ALA A 130 1.66 11.91 -8.76
C ALA A 130 2.93 11.46 -9.50
N ALA A 131 3.84 10.75 -8.83
CA ALA A 131 5.08 10.24 -9.41
C ALA A 131 4.80 9.22 -10.52
N LEU A 132 3.90 8.27 -10.25
CA LEU A 132 3.50 7.24 -11.22
C LEU A 132 2.77 7.84 -12.42
N SER A 133 1.87 8.79 -12.21
CA SER A 133 1.19 9.52 -13.29
C SER A 133 2.18 10.24 -14.20
N THR A 134 3.20 10.87 -13.63
CA THR A 134 4.27 11.55 -14.38
C THR A 134 5.06 10.56 -15.23
N GLU A 135 5.47 9.44 -14.65
CA GLU A 135 6.23 8.40 -15.36
C GLU A 135 5.41 7.74 -16.47
N LEU A 136 4.14 7.43 -16.20
CA LEU A 136 3.24 6.86 -17.22
C LEU A 136 2.98 7.84 -18.36
N ALA A 137 2.73 9.12 -18.07
CA ALA A 137 2.53 10.15 -19.10
C ALA A 137 3.76 10.36 -19.99
N ALA A 138 4.96 10.25 -19.42
CA ALA A 138 6.22 10.33 -20.19
C ALA A 138 6.38 9.14 -21.14
N ARG A 139 5.99 7.93 -20.73
CA ARG A 139 6.06 6.72 -21.57
C ARG A 139 4.89 6.58 -22.54
N LEU A 140 3.75 7.17 -22.23
CA LEU A 140 2.49 7.07 -22.96
C LEU A 140 1.97 8.47 -23.33
N PRO A 141 2.68 9.25 -24.16
CA PRO A 141 2.30 10.63 -24.46
C PRO A 141 0.92 10.75 -25.10
N GLY A 142 0.46 9.72 -25.82
CA GLY A 142 -0.90 9.67 -26.39
C GLY A 142 -2.00 9.54 -25.34
N ASP A 143 -1.70 9.01 -24.17
CA ASP A 143 -2.64 8.82 -23.07
C ASP A 143 -2.47 9.85 -21.93
N ALA A 144 -1.53 10.80 -22.06
CA ALA A 144 -1.16 11.73 -20.99
C ALA A 144 -2.34 12.52 -20.42
N MET A 145 -3.29 12.96 -21.26
CA MET A 145 -4.49 13.67 -20.80
C MET A 145 -5.42 12.79 -19.99
N SER A 146 -5.63 11.53 -20.41
CA SER A 146 -6.49 10.59 -19.70
C SER A 146 -5.87 10.11 -18.39
N ILE A 147 -4.54 9.92 -18.36
CA ILE A 147 -3.78 9.64 -17.15
C ILE A 147 -3.93 10.78 -16.15
N LYS A 148 -3.79 12.03 -16.62
CA LYS A 148 -3.96 13.22 -15.76
C LYS A 148 -5.39 13.36 -15.22
N ALA A 149 -6.40 13.06 -16.01
CA ALA A 149 -7.79 13.07 -15.54
C ALA A 149 -7.99 12.02 -14.42
N ARG A 150 -7.53 10.79 -14.61
CA ARG A 150 -7.60 9.73 -13.59
C ARG A 150 -6.78 10.08 -12.33
N GLN A 151 -5.62 10.73 -12.48
CA GLN A 151 -4.88 11.26 -11.33
C GLN A 151 -5.73 12.26 -10.53
N ASN A 152 -6.39 13.19 -11.19
CA ASN A 152 -7.24 14.19 -10.51
C ASN A 152 -8.39 13.53 -9.74
N ASP A 153 -9.01 12.48 -10.31
CA ASP A 153 -10.07 11.71 -9.65
C ASP A 153 -9.53 11.01 -8.40
N MET A 154 -8.35 10.39 -8.48
CA MET A 154 -7.70 9.75 -7.32
C MET A 154 -7.29 10.76 -6.26
N ASP A 155 -6.75 11.92 -6.65
CA ASP A 155 -6.42 13.02 -5.73
C ASP A 155 -7.66 13.50 -4.97
N ALA A 156 -8.82 13.58 -5.63
CA ALA A 156 -10.08 13.94 -4.97
C ALA A 156 -10.52 12.89 -3.94
N VAL A 157 -10.38 11.61 -4.26
CA VAL A 157 -10.68 10.49 -3.34
C VAL A 157 -9.77 10.55 -2.10
N ILE A 158 -8.46 10.73 -2.31
CA ILE A 158 -7.48 10.81 -1.22
C ILE A 158 -7.76 12.04 -0.34
N ALA A 159 -8.10 13.18 -0.94
CA ALA A 159 -8.46 14.40 -0.22
C ALA A 159 -9.73 14.20 0.64
N ALA A 160 -10.75 13.56 0.10
CA ALA A 160 -11.98 13.26 0.84
C ALA A 160 -11.73 12.34 2.05
N PHE A 161 -10.83 11.34 1.91
CA PHE A 161 -10.41 10.49 3.02
C PHE A 161 -9.65 11.29 4.09
N SER A 162 -8.69 12.14 3.68
CA SER A 162 -7.94 13.01 4.58
C SER A 162 -8.86 13.97 5.36
N ASP A 163 -9.89 14.52 4.70
CA ASP A 163 -10.86 15.41 5.35
C ASP A 163 -11.74 14.63 6.37
N ARG A 164 -12.04 13.37 6.09
CA ARG A 164 -12.72 12.51 7.06
C ARG A 164 -11.86 12.28 8.31
N LEU A 165 -10.56 12.03 8.16
CA LEU A 165 -9.64 11.90 9.29
C LEU A 165 -9.61 13.18 10.15
N LYS A 166 -9.51 14.35 9.51
CA LYS A 166 -9.54 15.64 10.21
C LYS A 166 -10.84 15.84 11.01
N LYS A 167 -11.99 15.43 10.47
CA LYS A 167 -13.30 15.52 11.16
C LYS A 167 -13.38 14.57 12.36
N LEU A 168 -12.75 13.40 12.29
CA LEU A 168 -12.76 12.42 13.37
C LEU A 168 -11.76 12.76 14.48
N ARG A 169 -10.64 13.42 14.15
CA ARG A 169 -9.56 13.71 15.09
C ARG A 169 -10.01 14.33 16.42
N PRO A 170 -10.92 15.32 16.48
CA PRO A 170 -11.35 15.89 17.77
C PRO A 170 -11.99 14.88 18.72
N GLN A 171 -12.55 13.77 18.18
CA GLN A 171 -13.19 12.73 18.98
C GLN A 171 -12.21 11.61 19.38
N THR A 172 -11.09 11.45 18.66
CA THR A 172 -10.14 10.36 18.84
C THR A 172 -8.83 10.81 19.50
N GLN A 173 -8.53 12.11 19.45
CA GLN A 173 -7.26 12.64 19.96
C GLN A 173 -7.06 12.31 21.46
N GLY A 174 -5.87 11.75 21.77
CA GLY A 174 -5.48 11.34 23.11
C GLY A 174 -6.11 10.02 23.58
N MET A 175 -6.91 9.35 22.75
CA MET A 175 -7.34 7.98 23.05
C MET A 175 -6.11 7.06 23.02
N LYS A 176 -6.03 6.15 23.99
CA LYS A 176 -4.94 5.18 24.10
C LYS A 176 -5.36 3.83 23.54
N ILE A 177 -4.48 3.23 22.73
CA ILE A 177 -4.65 1.88 22.19
C ILE A 177 -3.35 1.11 22.30
N ALA A 178 -3.45 -0.21 22.18
CA ALA A 178 -2.31 -1.10 21.97
C ALA A 178 -2.30 -1.61 20.52
N VAL A 179 -1.11 -1.93 20.02
CA VAL A 179 -0.92 -2.55 18.71
C VAL A 179 0.05 -3.72 18.85
N ALA A 180 -0.26 -4.86 18.26
CA ALA A 180 0.63 -6.01 18.28
C ALA A 180 1.79 -5.89 17.28
N GLU A 181 1.61 -5.04 16.27
CA GLU A 181 2.56 -4.67 15.24
C GLU A 181 2.23 -3.24 14.79
N PRO A 182 3.16 -2.42 14.24
CA PRO A 182 2.92 -1.00 13.98
C PRO A 182 2.03 -0.73 12.75
N VAL A 183 1.22 -1.70 12.33
CA VAL A 183 0.22 -1.57 11.26
C VAL A 183 -0.84 -0.52 11.62
N GLY A 184 -1.15 0.34 10.68
CA GLY A 184 -2.09 1.45 10.93
C GLY A 184 -1.45 2.71 11.51
N GLY A 185 -0.14 2.71 11.76
CA GLY A 185 0.55 3.80 12.45
C GLY A 185 0.28 5.19 11.90
N PRO A 186 0.47 5.47 10.60
CA PRO A 186 0.15 6.78 10.02
C PRO A 186 -1.31 7.18 10.17
N LEU A 187 -2.25 6.24 10.03
CA LEU A 187 -3.68 6.47 10.25
C LEU A 187 -3.98 6.86 11.71
N LEU A 188 -3.40 6.13 12.67
CA LEU A 188 -3.54 6.41 14.11
C LEU A 188 -2.98 7.78 14.46
N GLN A 189 -1.81 8.13 13.91
CA GLN A 189 -1.19 9.44 14.08
C GLN A 189 -2.08 10.57 13.52
N ALA A 190 -2.65 10.38 12.32
CA ALA A 190 -3.57 11.35 11.72
C ALA A 190 -4.81 11.59 12.59
N LEU A 191 -5.29 10.56 13.28
CA LEU A 191 -6.40 10.63 14.23
C LEU A 191 -5.99 11.15 15.64
N GLY A 192 -4.69 11.35 15.90
CA GLY A 192 -4.18 11.78 17.19
C GLY A 192 -4.30 10.72 18.30
N ILE A 193 -4.38 9.46 17.91
CA ILE A 193 -4.44 8.32 18.83
C ILE A 193 -3.04 8.02 19.35
N GLU A 194 -2.93 7.70 20.63
CA GLU A 194 -1.67 7.33 21.31
C GLU A 194 -1.53 5.80 21.34
N VAL A 195 -0.43 5.30 20.79
CA VAL A 195 0.00 3.90 20.93
C VAL A 195 0.86 3.76 22.17
N VAL A 196 0.49 2.87 23.11
CA VAL A 196 1.16 2.77 24.42
C VAL A 196 2.39 1.87 24.43
N ASP A 197 2.61 1.09 23.37
CA ASP A 197 3.60 0.02 23.29
C ASP A 197 4.40 0.01 21.96
N PRO A 198 4.84 1.16 21.45
CA PRO A 198 5.47 1.23 20.13
C PRO A 198 6.75 0.39 20.01
N GLU A 199 7.51 0.22 21.09
CA GLU A 199 8.73 -0.61 21.11
C GLU A 199 8.41 -2.10 21.00
N PHE A 200 7.34 -2.56 21.65
CA PHE A 200 6.86 -3.93 21.50
C PHE A 200 6.44 -4.19 20.04
N ALA A 201 5.63 -3.29 19.49
CA ALA A 201 5.11 -3.42 18.15
C ALA A 201 6.23 -3.45 17.08
N LEU A 202 7.25 -2.60 17.24
CA LEU A 202 8.41 -2.55 16.34
C LEU A 202 9.23 -3.85 16.42
N ALA A 203 9.46 -4.38 17.62
CA ALA A 203 10.16 -5.66 17.77
C ALA A 203 9.38 -6.80 17.10
N ALA A 204 8.06 -6.83 17.25
CA ALA A 204 7.21 -7.84 16.62
C ALA A 204 7.29 -7.79 15.07
N MET A 205 7.26 -6.59 14.48
CA MET A 205 7.43 -6.38 13.03
C MET A 205 8.78 -6.89 12.52
N ASN A 206 9.84 -6.67 13.29
CA ASN A 206 11.20 -7.09 12.93
C ASN A 206 11.48 -8.57 13.24
N HIS A 207 10.48 -9.33 13.71
CA HIS A 207 10.64 -10.70 14.20
C HIS A 207 11.67 -10.83 15.34
N ASP A 208 11.89 -9.76 16.10
CA ASP A 208 12.74 -9.71 17.27
C ASP A 208 11.95 -10.11 18.54
N ASP A 209 12.66 -10.59 19.56
CA ASP A 209 12.07 -10.78 20.88
C ASP A 209 11.92 -9.43 21.60
N PRO A 210 10.67 -8.97 21.90
CA PRO A 210 10.46 -7.73 22.61
C PRO A 210 11.14 -7.73 23.99
N ALA A 211 11.68 -6.59 24.40
CA ALA A 211 12.30 -6.50 25.73
C ALA A 211 11.29 -6.80 26.84
N PRO A 212 11.66 -7.51 27.93
CA PRO A 212 10.73 -7.90 29.00
C PRO A 212 9.94 -6.74 29.60
N ARG A 213 10.55 -5.54 29.67
CA ARG A 213 9.90 -4.32 30.15
C ARG A 213 8.76 -3.86 29.23
N ASP A 214 8.91 -4.03 27.91
CA ASP A 214 7.94 -3.59 26.92
C ASP A 214 6.77 -4.59 26.86
N VAL A 215 7.07 -5.89 27.03
CA VAL A 215 6.04 -6.92 27.24
C VAL A 215 5.23 -6.61 28.49
N ALA A 216 5.88 -6.33 29.64
CA ALA A 216 5.21 -6.02 30.90
C ALA A 216 4.32 -4.77 30.76
N ARG A 217 4.82 -3.70 30.12
CA ARG A 217 4.06 -2.47 29.86
C ARG A 217 2.78 -2.75 29.10
N LEU A 218 2.86 -3.52 28.00
CA LEU A 218 1.70 -3.90 27.20
C LEU A 218 0.72 -4.75 28.00
N GLU A 219 1.22 -5.77 28.71
CA GLU A 219 0.37 -6.63 29.55
C GLU A 219 -0.36 -5.85 30.64
N ASP A 220 0.31 -4.92 31.32
CA ASP A 220 -0.30 -4.08 32.36
C ASP A 220 -1.33 -3.13 31.74
N ALA A 221 -1.05 -2.52 30.59
CA ALA A 221 -2.00 -1.66 29.88
C ALA A 221 -3.28 -2.42 29.47
N LEU A 222 -3.16 -3.71 29.12
CA LEU A 222 -4.32 -4.56 28.81
C LEU A 222 -5.06 -4.98 30.08
N ARG A 223 -4.38 -5.46 31.13
CA ARG A 223 -5.00 -5.91 32.39
C ARG A 223 -5.77 -4.79 33.07
N ASP A 224 -5.17 -3.60 33.11
CA ASP A 224 -5.72 -2.42 33.78
C ASP A 224 -6.71 -1.64 32.90
N ARG A 225 -6.96 -2.11 31.66
CA ARG A 225 -7.84 -1.47 30.68
C ARG A 225 -7.46 -0.01 30.41
N GLN A 226 -6.16 0.27 30.39
CA GLN A 226 -5.64 1.61 30.07
C GLN A 226 -5.81 1.93 28.58
N VAL A 227 -6.07 0.91 27.75
CA VAL A 227 -6.28 1.00 26.30
C VAL A 227 -7.70 0.62 25.91
N ARG A 228 -8.22 1.26 24.87
CA ARG A 228 -9.55 1.01 24.33
C ARG A 228 -9.65 -0.28 23.55
N ILE A 229 -8.64 -0.52 22.71
CA ILE A 229 -8.57 -1.66 21.79
C ILE A 229 -7.12 -2.17 21.70
N LEU A 230 -7.00 -3.41 21.20
CA LEU A 230 -5.75 -3.97 20.68
C LEU A 230 -5.90 -4.18 19.17
N ILE A 231 -5.02 -3.57 18.37
CA ILE A 231 -4.93 -3.85 16.92
C ILE A 231 -3.95 -5.00 16.71
N VAL A 232 -4.33 -5.95 15.85
CA VAL A 232 -3.51 -7.12 15.50
C VAL A 232 -3.44 -7.27 13.98
N ASN A 233 -2.29 -7.73 13.48
CA ASN A 233 -2.12 -8.15 12.09
C ASN A 233 -2.32 -9.67 12.01
N PRO A 234 -3.32 -10.18 11.25
CA PRO A 234 -3.57 -11.60 11.15
C PRO A 234 -2.50 -12.36 10.35
N ALA A 235 -1.64 -11.67 9.59
CA ALA A 235 -0.51 -12.27 8.86
C ALA A 235 0.63 -12.65 9.82
N VAL A 236 0.88 -11.84 10.84
CA VAL A 236 1.97 -12.04 11.80
C VAL A 236 1.50 -12.94 12.95
N ARG A 237 2.19 -14.06 13.15
CA ARG A 237 1.81 -15.06 14.14
C ARG A 237 3.01 -15.50 14.96
N SER A 238 2.90 -15.39 16.29
CA SER A 238 3.86 -15.95 17.23
C SER A 238 3.15 -16.39 18.51
N PRO A 239 3.76 -17.26 19.32
CA PRO A 239 3.22 -17.62 20.65
C PRO A 239 3.06 -16.40 21.56
N SER A 240 3.95 -15.42 21.45
CA SER A 240 3.88 -14.16 22.20
C SER A 240 2.64 -13.35 21.82
N LEU A 241 2.40 -13.13 20.53
CA LEU A 241 1.21 -12.41 20.04
C LEU A 241 -0.08 -13.12 20.42
N ALA A 242 -0.14 -14.45 20.29
CA ALA A 242 -1.32 -15.22 20.70
C ALA A 242 -1.63 -15.05 22.20
N ARG A 243 -0.59 -14.97 23.05
CA ARG A 243 -0.75 -14.70 24.49
C ARG A 243 -1.28 -13.29 24.75
N ILE A 244 -0.78 -12.28 24.05
CA ILE A 244 -1.23 -10.89 24.16
C ILE A 244 -2.70 -10.77 23.73
N GLU A 245 -3.08 -11.39 22.61
CA GLU A 245 -4.49 -11.44 22.19
C GLU A 245 -5.41 -12.11 23.23
N ALA A 246 -4.98 -13.26 23.78
CA ALA A 246 -5.74 -13.96 24.82
C ALA A 246 -5.91 -13.09 26.06
N LEU A 247 -4.86 -12.37 26.48
CA LEU A 247 -4.91 -11.44 27.59
C LEU A 247 -5.87 -10.27 27.33
N ALA A 248 -5.82 -9.68 26.14
CA ALA A 248 -6.74 -8.60 25.75
C ALA A 248 -8.21 -9.05 25.87
N ARG A 249 -8.53 -10.23 25.31
CA ARG A 249 -9.88 -10.82 25.41
C ARG A 249 -10.30 -11.10 26.85
N ALA A 250 -9.41 -11.67 27.67
CA ALA A 250 -9.66 -11.94 29.09
C ALA A 250 -9.89 -10.67 29.90
N SER A 251 -9.21 -9.57 29.51
CA SER A 251 -9.37 -8.24 30.12
C SER A 251 -10.53 -7.43 29.54
N HIS A 252 -11.34 -8.00 28.62
CA HIS A 252 -12.41 -7.32 27.90
C HIS A 252 -11.95 -6.12 27.06
N VAL A 253 -10.71 -6.12 26.59
CA VAL A 253 -10.22 -5.17 25.58
C VAL A 253 -10.59 -5.70 24.20
N THR A 254 -11.22 -4.86 23.38
CA THR A 254 -11.65 -5.25 22.04
C THR A 254 -10.44 -5.48 21.13
N VAL A 255 -10.39 -6.62 20.45
CA VAL A 255 -9.35 -6.93 19.45
C VAL A 255 -9.86 -6.58 18.06
N VAL A 256 -9.08 -5.79 17.30
CA VAL A 256 -9.40 -5.33 15.95
C VAL A 256 -8.33 -5.80 14.99
N SER A 257 -8.71 -6.46 13.91
CA SER A 257 -7.78 -6.87 12.86
C SER A 257 -7.52 -5.75 11.86
N PHE A 258 -6.24 -5.50 11.59
CA PHE A 258 -5.76 -4.69 10.48
C PHE A 258 -4.85 -5.53 9.61
N ASP A 259 -5.25 -5.70 8.35
CA ASP A 259 -4.41 -6.31 7.32
C ASP A 259 -3.41 -5.27 6.80
N GLU A 260 -2.24 -5.66 6.34
CA GLU A 260 -1.23 -4.71 5.85
C GLU A 260 -1.58 -4.13 4.48
N PHE A 261 -2.23 -4.91 3.64
CA PHE A 261 -2.72 -4.48 2.33
C PHE A 261 -4.03 -5.19 1.99
N PRO A 262 -4.82 -4.68 1.02
CA PRO A 262 -6.11 -5.28 0.66
C PRO A 262 -5.96 -6.63 -0.06
N GLU A 263 -7.04 -7.39 -0.12
CA GLU A 263 -7.17 -8.48 -1.10
C GLU A 263 -7.04 -7.92 -2.52
N SER A 264 -6.47 -8.70 -3.43
CA SER A 264 -6.32 -8.30 -4.83
C SER A 264 -7.65 -7.87 -5.45
N GLY A 265 -7.66 -6.75 -6.16
CA GLY A 265 -8.85 -6.16 -6.79
C GLY A 265 -9.71 -5.31 -5.85
N GLN A 266 -9.34 -5.16 -4.59
CA GLN A 266 -9.97 -4.20 -3.69
C GLN A 266 -9.26 -2.84 -3.79
N SER A 267 -10.01 -1.77 -4.12
CA SER A 267 -9.42 -0.44 -4.22
C SER A 267 -8.84 0.05 -2.89
N TRP A 268 -7.78 0.88 -2.95
CA TRP A 268 -7.23 1.55 -1.77
C TRP A 268 -8.32 2.30 -0.98
N GLN A 269 -9.21 2.99 -1.68
CA GLN A 269 -10.30 3.76 -1.07
C GLN A 269 -11.24 2.87 -0.24
N ASP A 270 -11.71 1.77 -0.81
CA ASP A 270 -12.68 0.89 -0.14
C ASP A 270 -12.04 0.18 1.04
N TRP A 271 -10.78 -0.25 0.87
CA TRP A 271 -10.02 -0.89 1.93
C TRP A 271 -9.76 0.07 3.11
N MET A 272 -9.27 1.28 2.85
CA MET A 272 -9.02 2.29 3.88
C MET A 272 -10.31 2.75 4.57
N LYS A 273 -11.39 2.89 3.80
CA LYS A 273 -12.71 3.19 4.36
C LYS A 273 -13.15 2.09 5.32
N ALA A 274 -13.08 0.82 4.93
CA ALA A 274 -13.47 -0.30 5.77
C ALA A 274 -12.62 -0.41 7.05
N ARG A 275 -11.30 -0.16 6.95
CA ARG A 275 -10.40 -0.11 8.12
C ARG A 275 -10.77 1.00 9.08
N LEU A 276 -10.98 2.22 8.56
CA LEU A 276 -11.38 3.37 9.37
C LEU A 276 -12.75 3.13 10.03
N ASP A 277 -13.73 2.57 9.31
CA ASP A 277 -15.05 2.26 9.84
C ASP A 277 -14.97 1.24 11.00
N ARG A 278 -14.14 0.17 10.84
CA ARG A 278 -13.89 -0.79 11.93
C ARG A 278 -13.25 -0.14 13.15
N LEU A 279 -12.26 0.73 12.92
CA LEU A 279 -11.55 1.43 14.00
C LEU A 279 -12.49 2.34 14.79
N VAL A 280 -13.23 3.21 14.12
CA VAL A 280 -14.13 4.17 14.80
C VAL A 280 -15.28 3.45 15.53
N ALA A 281 -15.82 2.37 14.95
CA ALA A 281 -16.82 1.53 15.59
C ALA A 281 -16.28 0.90 16.90
N ALA A 282 -15.06 0.35 16.86
CA ALA A 282 -14.41 -0.26 18.03
C ALA A 282 -14.07 0.76 19.11
N LEU A 283 -13.78 2.02 18.74
CA LEU A 283 -13.53 3.12 19.66
C LEU A 283 -14.81 3.75 20.21
N GLY A 284 -15.98 3.40 19.68
CA GLY A 284 -17.27 3.99 20.05
C GLY A 284 -17.42 5.44 19.57
N VAL A 285 -16.77 5.78 18.45
CA VAL A 285 -16.81 7.10 17.82
C VAL A 285 -17.84 7.08 16.69
N HIS A 286 -18.60 8.16 16.57
CA HIS A 286 -19.60 8.31 15.52
C HIS A 286 -19.12 9.35 14.51
N GLY A 287 -19.02 8.93 13.23
CA GLY A 287 -18.55 9.75 12.12
C GLY A 287 -19.65 10.03 11.10
#